data_147e19eeeb572edb1bc5d95d29e5dca8
#
_entry.id   147e19eeeb572edb1bc5d95d29e5dca8
#
_cell.length_a   1.000
_cell.length_b   1.000
_cell.length_c   1.000
_cell.angle_alpha   90.00
_cell.angle_beta   90.00
_cell.angle_gamma   90.00
#
_symmetry.space_group_name_H-M   'P 1'
#
loop_
_entity.id
_entity.type
_entity.pdbx_description
1 polymer ?
#
loop_
_entity_poly.entity_id
_entity_poly.type
_entity_poly.pdbx_seq_one_letter_code
_entity_poly.pdbx_strand_id
1 'polypeptide(L)'
;MKQLHTTLFLSLFFTVHCYYLLTAQEAKLPTRWTRSAMEASIPLSEYPRPQLQRAQWMCLNGKWDYVGGKGIASAFNPENPIYFEGKAEKIRVPYCPESVLSGIERNQEINMWYHRSFAIPEAWQNKQVILHFDAVDHDATIFVNGQKAGRHSGGYDAFSFNVTRFLKKGMNSLVVAAHDPNDGKAPSGKNGPRGDYTFSSGIWQTVWLEPVNTNYIENIRLLPDLENNRLKIFVNATSGTKLSAVAMDGKKVIAQVNSFSGADFFLPINHPKHWSPDTPFLYDLKITLFNANGRSTDEVISYFGMRDIKVGKVNGVNRTLLNGQFVMQLGLLDQGYWPDGILTAPTEEALKFDILFTKKAGFNLIRKHMKTEPRRFYYWADKLGLMVWQDMPAIWYQDEDTVKTRSEFRQELKAIVDDHYNSPSIITWVPFNENWGAFDVKSITDWIKQYDPSRLVNGNSGFNNNPSYQQAYGDPGNGDFVDTHIYVGPYGASVPDDRRAASLGEFGGVGLFTRGHMWPVANNAYDYEPTKAALTDRYVFLLDQVEQLMKYKGLSVAVYTQTTDVEHEINGFLTYDRAVEKMELSRIKVINDAVIKASHKINTQQ
;
A
#
# COMPACT_ATOMS: atom_id res chain seq x y z
N MET A 1 5.42 36.12 -86.96
CA MET A 1 4.22 35.34 -86.94
C MET A 1 4.56 33.90 -86.68
N LYS A 2 4.77 33.55 -85.44
CA LYS A 2 4.92 32.18 -84.97
C LYS A 2 4.21 32.09 -83.62
N GLN A 3 3.12 31.33 -83.56
CA GLN A 3 2.41 31.00 -82.34
C GLN A 3 3.25 30.03 -81.54
N LEU A 4 3.52 30.36 -80.32
CA LEU A 4 4.08 29.44 -79.31
C LEU A 4 2.93 28.83 -78.52
N HIS A 5 2.72 27.54 -78.69
CA HIS A 5 1.84 26.76 -77.82
C HIS A 5 2.61 26.39 -76.51
N THR A 6 2.16 26.95 -75.44
CA THR A 6 2.66 26.56 -74.08
C THR A 6 1.71 25.50 -73.53
N THR A 7 2.17 24.25 -73.51
CA THR A 7 1.46 23.13 -72.91
C THR A 7 1.66 23.18 -71.41
N LEU A 8 0.60 23.45 -70.67
CA LEU A 8 0.58 23.44 -69.20
C LEU A 8 0.40 21.99 -68.75
N PHE A 9 1.45 21.37 -68.19
CA PHE A 9 1.37 20.09 -67.45
C PHE A 9 0.85 20.35 -66.04
N LEU A 10 -0.43 20.03 -65.81
CA LEU A 10 -1.01 19.96 -64.48
C LEU A 10 -0.60 18.62 -63.82
N SER A 11 0.45 18.60 -63.02
CA SER A 11 0.77 17.48 -62.21
C SER A 11 -0.15 17.50 -60.97
N LEU A 12 -1.16 16.66 -60.98
CA LEU A 12 -2.02 16.37 -59.84
C LEU A 12 -1.20 15.56 -58.84
N PHE A 13 -0.63 16.22 -57.83
CA PHE A 13 -0.14 15.55 -56.64
C PHE A 13 -1.35 15.10 -55.79
N PHE A 14 -1.74 13.86 -55.93
CA PHE A 14 -2.56 13.17 -54.95
C PHE A 14 -1.69 12.95 -53.73
N THR A 15 -1.70 13.88 -52.81
CA THR A 15 -1.27 13.62 -51.42
C THR A 15 -2.34 12.74 -50.79
N VAL A 16 -2.13 11.43 -50.84
CA VAL A 16 -2.82 10.47 -49.99
C VAL A 16 -2.38 10.78 -48.55
N HIS A 17 -3.13 11.62 -47.87
CA HIS A 17 -3.10 11.69 -46.42
C HIS A 17 -3.68 10.36 -45.91
N CYS A 18 -2.82 9.37 -45.75
CA CYS A 18 -3.09 8.28 -44.82
C CYS A 18 -3.18 8.92 -43.42
N TYR A 19 -4.38 9.35 -43.07
CA TYR A 19 -4.75 9.41 -41.67
C TYR A 19 -4.68 7.97 -41.17
N TYR A 20 -3.51 7.58 -40.67
CA TYR A 20 -3.48 6.56 -39.63
C TYR A 20 -4.34 7.15 -38.52
N LEU A 21 -5.61 6.77 -38.47
CA LEU A 21 -6.32 6.62 -37.24
C LEU A 21 -5.48 5.59 -36.46
N LEU A 22 -4.43 6.08 -35.79
CA LEU A 22 -3.98 5.50 -34.56
C LEU A 22 -5.20 5.56 -33.64
N THR A 23 -6.08 4.56 -33.72
CA THR A 23 -6.70 4.07 -32.54
C THR A 23 -5.49 3.79 -31.65
N ALA A 24 -5.22 4.66 -30.71
CA ALA A 24 -4.31 4.38 -29.63
C ALA A 24 -4.89 3.14 -28.95
N GLN A 25 -4.56 1.98 -29.46
CA GLN A 25 -4.48 0.79 -28.68
C GLN A 25 -3.38 1.16 -27.71
N GLU A 26 -3.77 1.59 -26.51
CA GLU A 26 -2.86 1.95 -25.44
C GLU A 26 -1.83 0.84 -25.42
N ALA A 27 -0.57 1.20 -25.61
CA ALA A 27 0.48 0.22 -25.78
C ALA A 27 0.59 -0.56 -24.46
N LYS A 28 -0.02 -1.74 -24.45
CA LYS A 28 -0.05 -2.63 -23.29
C LYS A 28 1.39 -2.98 -23.00
N LEU A 29 1.88 -2.53 -21.86
CA LEU A 29 3.20 -2.85 -21.37
C LEU A 29 3.07 -4.07 -20.43
N PRO A 30 3.18 -5.32 -20.92
CA PRO A 30 2.95 -6.49 -20.11
C PRO A 30 4.12 -6.71 -19.16
N THR A 31 3.82 -7.10 -17.92
CA THR A 31 4.82 -7.63 -17.02
C THR A 31 5.07 -9.11 -17.29
N ARG A 32 6.15 -9.67 -16.72
CA ARG A 32 6.41 -11.12 -16.79
C ARG A 32 5.32 -11.98 -16.16
N TRP A 33 4.46 -11.38 -15.33
CA TRP A 33 3.36 -12.07 -14.62
C TRP A 33 2.00 -11.91 -15.28
N THR A 34 1.85 -11.02 -16.25
CA THR A 34 0.56 -10.75 -16.95
C THR A 34 -0.12 -12.04 -17.39
N ARG A 35 0.64 -12.91 -18.07
CA ARG A 35 0.09 -14.17 -18.59
C ARG A 35 -0.43 -15.07 -17.48
N SER A 36 0.35 -15.31 -16.43
CA SER A 36 -0.08 -16.17 -15.30
C SER A 36 -1.28 -15.58 -14.56
N ALA A 37 -1.35 -14.25 -14.41
CA ALA A 37 -2.51 -13.58 -13.84
C ALA A 37 -3.77 -13.74 -14.69
N MET A 38 -3.64 -13.67 -16.03
CA MET A 38 -4.78 -13.87 -16.95
C MET A 38 -5.26 -15.31 -17.03
N GLU A 39 -4.37 -16.28 -16.91
CA GLU A 39 -4.69 -17.71 -16.93
C GLU A 39 -5.26 -18.24 -15.60
N ALA A 40 -5.02 -17.55 -14.49
CA ALA A 40 -5.52 -17.95 -13.18
C ALA A 40 -7.06 -17.90 -13.13
N SER A 41 -7.69 -19.01 -12.76
CA SER A 41 -9.14 -19.06 -12.55
C SER A 41 -9.59 -18.24 -11.37
N ILE A 42 -8.76 -18.18 -10.31
CA ILE A 42 -8.90 -17.36 -9.10
C ILE A 42 -7.57 -16.64 -8.90
N PRO A 43 -7.43 -15.38 -9.36
CA PRO A 43 -6.21 -14.61 -9.16
C PRO A 43 -6.08 -14.21 -7.69
N LEU A 44 -4.83 -14.03 -7.21
CA LEU A 44 -4.53 -13.62 -5.84
C LEU A 44 -5.32 -14.44 -4.81
N SER A 45 -5.19 -15.77 -4.91
CA SER A 45 -5.99 -16.75 -4.14
C SER A 45 -5.38 -17.08 -2.77
N GLU A 46 -4.32 -16.40 -2.36
CA GLU A 46 -3.68 -16.57 -1.06
C GLU A 46 -4.57 -16.01 0.06
N TYR A 47 -4.40 -16.57 1.28
CA TYR A 47 -5.19 -16.11 2.43
C TYR A 47 -4.94 -14.60 2.70
N PRO A 48 -5.98 -13.75 2.66
CA PRO A 48 -5.76 -12.30 2.55
C PRO A 48 -5.33 -11.63 3.87
N ARG A 49 -5.63 -12.23 5.03
CA ARG A 49 -5.37 -11.67 6.37
C ARG A 49 -4.38 -12.51 7.18
N PRO A 50 -3.06 -12.48 6.86
CA PRO A 50 -2.05 -13.39 7.43
C PRO A 50 -1.91 -13.34 8.96
N GLN A 51 -2.28 -12.21 9.59
CA GLN A 51 -2.19 -12.02 11.03
C GLN A 51 -3.46 -12.39 11.80
N LEU A 52 -4.44 -12.97 11.12
CA LEU A 52 -5.65 -13.53 11.74
C LEU A 52 -6.19 -14.69 10.90
N GLN A 53 -5.39 -15.76 10.76
CA GLN A 53 -5.72 -16.87 9.88
C GLN A 53 -6.68 -17.86 10.53
N ARG A 54 -7.69 -18.30 9.76
CA ARG A 54 -8.54 -19.44 10.07
C ARG A 54 -8.38 -20.53 9.02
N ALA A 55 -8.61 -21.77 9.42
CA ALA A 55 -8.47 -22.93 8.54
C ALA A 55 -9.51 -22.98 7.41
N GLN A 56 -10.69 -22.40 7.63
CA GLN A 56 -11.79 -22.41 6.65
C GLN A 56 -12.05 -20.99 6.13
N TRP A 57 -12.07 -20.86 4.82
CA TRP A 57 -12.36 -19.62 4.11
C TRP A 57 -12.63 -19.91 2.63
N MET A 58 -13.12 -18.93 1.89
CA MET A 58 -13.40 -19.05 0.45
C MET A 58 -13.06 -17.74 -0.25
N CYS A 59 -12.19 -17.78 -1.24
CA CYS A 59 -11.91 -16.67 -2.14
C CYS A 59 -13.03 -16.53 -3.18
N LEU A 60 -13.54 -15.32 -3.37
CA LEU A 60 -14.54 -15.00 -4.39
C LEU A 60 -13.94 -14.30 -5.62
N ASN A 61 -12.63 -14.10 -5.68
CA ASN A 61 -11.96 -13.53 -6.85
C ASN A 61 -12.24 -14.36 -8.12
N GLY A 62 -11.89 -13.79 -9.26
CA GLY A 62 -12.09 -14.44 -10.57
C GLY A 62 -13.13 -13.73 -11.43
N LYS A 63 -13.82 -14.44 -12.30
CA LYS A 63 -14.77 -13.83 -13.26
C LYS A 63 -16.09 -13.49 -12.58
N TRP A 64 -16.50 -12.22 -12.66
CA TRP A 64 -17.79 -11.70 -12.23
C TRP A 64 -18.56 -11.13 -13.42
N ASP A 65 -19.88 -11.03 -13.32
CA ASP A 65 -20.69 -10.22 -14.21
C ASP A 65 -20.50 -8.75 -13.86
N TYR A 66 -20.45 -7.88 -14.87
CA TYR A 66 -20.13 -6.47 -14.72
C TYR A 66 -21.01 -5.60 -15.60
N VAL A 67 -21.48 -4.50 -15.07
CA VAL A 67 -22.14 -3.43 -15.82
C VAL A 67 -21.56 -2.11 -15.34
N GLY A 68 -20.96 -1.35 -16.24
CA GLY A 68 -20.35 -0.06 -15.95
C GLY A 68 -20.43 0.89 -17.15
N GLY A 69 -19.87 2.09 -17.02
CA GLY A 69 -19.76 3.05 -18.09
C GLY A 69 -20.80 4.16 -18.07
N LYS A 70 -20.58 5.14 -18.96
CA LYS A 70 -21.40 6.36 -19.06
C LYS A 70 -22.90 6.09 -19.30
N GLY A 71 -23.24 4.94 -19.90
CA GLY A 71 -24.63 4.58 -20.23
C GLY A 71 -25.53 4.28 -19.02
N ILE A 72 -24.96 4.00 -17.86
CA ILE A 72 -25.73 3.69 -16.64
C ILE A 72 -25.83 4.86 -15.66
N ALA A 73 -25.15 5.98 -15.91
CA ALA A 73 -25.09 7.12 -15.00
C ALA A 73 -26.47 7.64 -14.58
N SER A 74 -27.43 7.67 -15.49
CA SER A 74 -28.81 8.14 -15.22
C SER A 74 -29.70 7.11 -14.51
N ALA A 75 -29.34 5.82 -14.57
CA ALA A 75 -30.09 4.71 -13.97
C ALA A 75 -29.41 4.13 -12.72
N PHE A 76 -28.21 4.62 -12.36
CA PHE A 76 -27.49 4.12 -11.22
C PHE A 76 -28.18 4.56 -9.92
N ASN A 77 -28.69 3.57 -9.18
CA ASN A 77 -29.22 3.76 -7.84
C ASN A 77 -28.63 2.71 -6.92
N PRO A 78 -27.65 3.08 -6.08
CA PRO A 78 -26.96 2.12 -5.22
C PRO A 78 -27.87 1.49 -4.15
N GLU A 79 -29.10 1.99 -3.96
CA GLU A 79 -30.07 1.41 -3.03
C GLU A 79 -30.98 0.36 -3.70
N ASN A 80 -30.93 0.24 -5.02
CA ASN A 80 -31.78 -0.69 -5.78
C ASN A 80 -30.94 -1.59 -6.69
N PRO A 81 -30.71 -2.85 -6.30
CA PRO A 81 -29.88 -3.76 -7.10
C PRO A 81 -30.50 -4.00 -8.48
N ILE A 82 -29.70 -3.84 -9.52
CA ILE A 82 -30.12 -4.16 -10.89
C ILE A 82 -29.97 -5.66 -11.18
N TYR A 83 -30.83 -6.16 -12.07
CA TYR A 83 -30.74 -7.52 -12.56
C TYR A 83 -29.87 -7.56 -13.84
N PHE A 84 -28.93 -8.50 -13.87
CA PHE A 84 -27.97 -8.68 -14.96
C PHE A 84 -28.55 -9.54 -16.11
N GLU A 85 -29.69 -9.15 -16.66
CA GLU A 85 -30.29 -9.90 -17.76
C GLU A 85 -29.70 -9.43 -19.11
N GLY A 86 -28.84 -10.27 -19.70
CA GLY A 86 -28.50 -10.24 -21.12
C GLY A 86 -27.50 -9.19 -21.60
N LYS A 87 -26.94 -8.32 -20.75
CA LYS A 87 -26.02 -7.23 -21.14
C LYS A 87 -24.75 -7.11 -20.28
N ALA A 88 -24.50 -8.06 -19.38
CA ALA A 88 -23.33 -8.01 -18.52
C ALA A 88 -22.07 -8.41 -19.30
N GLU A 89 -21.02 -7.65 -19.12
CA GLU A 89 -19.66 -8.02 -19.49
C GLU A 89 -19.06 -8.95 -18.44
N LYS A 90 -17.89 -9.46 -18.67
CA LYS A 90 -17.15 -10.25 -17.67
C LYS A 90 -15.92 -9.49 -17.22
N ILE A 91 -15.89 -9.13 -15.93
CA ILE A 91 -14.71 -8.54 -15.28
C ILE A 91 -13.98 -9.58 -14.46
N ARG A 92 -12.68 -9.46 -14.36
CA ARG A 92 -11.82 -10.29 -13.49
C ARG A 92 -11.50 -9.53 -12.21
N VAL A 93 -12.18 -9.86 -11.12
CA VAL A 93 -11.89 -9.35 -9.77
C VAL A 93 -10.65 -10.06 -9.21
N PRO A 94 -9.68 -9.37 -8.57
CA PRO A 94 -9.79 -8.02 -8.02
C PRO A 94 -9.06 -6.94 -8.86
N TYR A 95 -9.10 -7.00 -10.17
CA TYR A 95 -8.50 -5.96 -10.98
C TYR A 95 -9.53 -4.89 -11.33
N CYS A 96 -9.15 -3.61 -11.13
CA CYS A 96 -10.03 -2.48 -11.44
C CYS A 96 -10.40 -2.42 -12.93
N PRO A 97 -11.57 -1.89 -13.31
CA PRO A 97 -12.05 -1.91 -14.70
C PRO A 97 -11.13 -1.18 -15.68
N GLU A 98 -10.30 -0.26 -15.22
CA GLU A 98 -9.34 0.47 -16.04
C GLU A 98 -8.15 -0.41 -16.46
N SER A 99 -7.86 -1.47 -15.71
CA SER A 99 -6.69 -2.33 -15.93
C SER A 99 -6.88 -3.36 -17.07
N VAL A 100 -5.77 -3.71 -17.71
CA VAL A 100 -5.71 -4.81 -18.70
C VAL A 100 -6.16 -6.14 -18.09
N LEU A 101 -5.71 -6.42 -16.86
CA LEU A 101 -5.99 -7.69 -16.18
C LEU A 101 -7.47 -7.86 -15.83
N SER A 102 -8.24 -6.77 -15.76
CA SER A 102 -9.70 -6.84 -15.56
C SER A 102 -10.43 -7.44 -16.75
N GLY A 103 -9.90 -7.20 -17.97
CA GLY A 103 -10.54 -7.53 -19.25
C GLY A 103 -11.61 -6.54 -19.69
N ILE A 104 -11.75 -5.39 -19.00
CA ILE A 104 -12.68 -4.30 -19.34
C ILE A 104 -11.93 -3.15 -20.04
N GLU A 105 -10.82 -2.68 -19.46
CA GLU A 105 -9.92 -1.65 -20.02
C GLU A 105 -10.62 -0.32 -20.37
N ARG A 106 -11.50 0.15 -19.50
CA ARG A 106 -12.19 1.43 -19.66
C ARG A 106 -11.83 2.39 -18.55
N ASN A 107 -11.37 3.58 -18.92
CA ASN A 107 -11.02 4.64 -17.99
C ASN A 107 -12.27 5.37 -17.47
N GLN A 108 -12.19 5.80 -16.20
CA GLN A 108 -13.20 6.61 -15.53
C GLN A 108 -14.58 5.93 -15.44
N GLU A 109 -14.60 4.73 -14.90
CA GLU A 109 -15.83 4.04 -14.55
C GLU A 109 -16.36 4.62 -13.22
N ILE A 110 -17.33 5.55 -13.28
CA ILE A 110 -17.86 6.22 -12.08
C ILE A 110 -18.88 5.36 -11.35
N ASN A 111 -19.73 4.65 -12.10
CA ASN A 111 -20.81 3.83 -11.55
C ASN A 111 -20.67 2.40 -12.05
N MET A 112 -20.61 1.47 -11.14
CA MET A 112 -20.28 0.08 -11.43
C MET A 112 -21.20 -0.87 -10.68
N TRP A 113 -21.63 -1.92 -11.37
CA TRP A 113 -22.34 -3.04 -10.80
C TRP A 113 -21.54 -4.32 -11.03
N TYR A 114 -21.32 -5.06 -9.95
CA TYR A 114 -20.66 -6.37 -9.97
C TYR A 114 -21.65 -7.42 -9.48
N HIS A 115 -21.63 -8.62 -10.09
CA HIS A 115 -22.41 -9.76 -9.64
C HIS A 115 -21.58 -11.03 -9.62
N ARG A 116 -21.72 -11.80 -8.54
CA ARG A 116 -21.10 -13.11 -8.35
C ARG A 116 -22.08 -14.11 -7.76
N SER A 117 -22.22 -15.27 -8.40
CA SER A 117 -22.89 -16.42 -7.79
C SER A 117 -21.89 -17.26 -7.00
N PHE A 118 -22.29 -17.72 -5.82
CA PHE A 118 -21.46 -18.57 -4.96
C PHE A 118 -22.32 -19.55 -4.15
N ALA A 119 -21.73 -20.64 -3.69
CA ALA A 119 -22.39 -21.61 -2.81
C ALA A 119 -21.62 -21.72 -1.50
N ILE A 120 -22.33 -21.81 -0.39
CA ILE A 120 -21.72 -22.03 0.93
C ILE A 120 -21.45 -23.51 1.12
N PRO A 121 -20.22 -23.92 1.51
CA PRO A 121 -19.91 -25.29 1.83
C PRO A 121 -20.82 -25.87 2.91
N GLU A 122 -21.21 -27.12 2.80
CA GLU A 122 -22.08 -27.79 3.78
C GLU A 122 -21.44 -27.78 5.19
N ALA A 123 -20.12 -27.87 5.27
CA ALA A 123 -19.37 -27.80 6.53
C ALA A 123 -19.54 -26.45 7.29
N TRP A 124 -20.10 -25.42 6.65
CA TRP A 124 -20.38 -24.12 7.26
C TRP A 124 -21.81 -24.00 7.81
N GLN A 125 -22.60 -25.04 7.73
CA GLN A 125 -23.93 -25.06 8.35
C GLN A 125 -23.81 -24.75 9.85
N ASN A 126 -24.76 -23.96 10.36
CA ASN A 126 -24.80 -23.48 11.76
C ASN A 126 -23.62 -22.57 12.18
N LYS A 127 -22.85 -22.06 11.22
CA LYS A 127 -21.87 -20.99 11.43
C LYS A 127 -22.43 -19.65 10.99
N GLN A 128 -21.90 -18.58 11.56
CA GLN A 128 -22.01 -17.27 10.95
C GLN A 128 -21.04 -17.21 9.76
N VAL A 129 -21.41 -16.47 8.73
CA VAL A 129 -20.58 -16.26 7.56
C VAL A 129 -20.31 -14.78 7.42
N ILE A 130 -19.03 -14.42 7.44
CA ILE A 130 -18.56 -13.06 7.28
C ILE A 130 -18.07 -12.88 5.84
N LEU A 131 -18.60 -11.89 5.16
CA LEU A 131 -18.16 -11.45 3.83
C LEU A 131 -17.21 -10.29 4.00
N HIS A 132 -16.01 -10.42 3.43
CA HIS A 132 -14.94 -9.43 3.50
C HIS A 132 -14.63 -8.86 2.13
N PHE A 133 -14.32 -7.58 2.11
CA PHE A 133 -13.71 -6.85 1.02
C PHE A 133 -12.44 -6.21 1.55
N ASP A 134 -11.31 -6.46 0.91
CA ASP A 134 -10.05 -5.85 1.36
C ASP A 134 -9.90 -4.41 0.85
N ALA A 135 -10.50 -4.05 -0.30
CA ALA A 135 -10.72 -2.66 -0.72
C ALA A 135 -11.71 -2.55 -1.89
N VAL A 136 -12.52 -1.51 -1.90
CA VAL A 136 -13.41 -1.11 -3.00
C VAL A 136 -13.40 0.41 -3.10
N ASP A 137 -12.94 0.97 -4.20
CA ASP A 137 -12.91 2.41 -4.43
C ASP A 137 -14.20 2.88 -5.13
N HIS A 138 -15.01 3.79 -4.58
CA HIS A 138 -14.92 4.42 -3.29
C HIS A 138 -16.13 4.05 -2.41
N ASP A 139 -17.37 4.39 -2.82
CA ASP A 139 -18.63 4.05 -2.12
C ASP A 139 -19.14 2.69 -2.56
N ALA A 140 -19.26 1.73 -1.65
CA ALA A 140 -19.75 0.39 -1.94
C ALA A 140 -21.07 0.08 -1.21
N THR A 141 -22.09 -0.39 -1.94
CA THR A 141 -23.32 -0.95 -1.37
C THR A 141 -23.43 -2.43 -1.72
N ILE A 142 -23.61 -3.26 -0.71
CA ILE A 142 -23.51 -4.72 -0.82
C ILE A 142 -24.90 -5.36 -0.64
N PHE A 143 -25.26 -6.24 -1.58
CA PHE A 143 -26.50 -7.01 -1.53
C PHE A 143 -26.21 -8.50 -1.61
N VAL A 144 -26.89 -9.28 -0.78
CA VAL A 144 -26.87 -10.74 -0.83
C VAL A 144 -28.29 -11.23 -1.04
N ASN A 145 -28.51 -12.02 -2.10
CA ASN A 145 -29.84 -12.51 -2.49
C ASN A 145 -30.91 -11.40 -2.59
N GLY A 146 -30.51 -10.22 -3.13
CA GLY A 146 -31.37 -9.05 -3.31
C GLY A 146 -31.63 -8.22 -2.05
N GLN A 147 -31.08 -8.61 -0.90
CA GLN A 147 -31.22 -7.88 0.36
C GLN A 147 -29.94 -7.09 0.68
N LYS A 148 -30.09 -5.84 1.07
CA LYS A 148 -28.95 -4.98 1.44
C LYS A 148 -28.26 -5.50 2.71
N ALA A 149 -27.00 -5.88 2.56
CA ALA A 149 -26.15 -6.34 3.67
C ALA A 149 -25.49 -5.18 4.40
N GLY A 150 -25.08 -4.15 3.65
CA GLY A 150 -24.45 -2.97 4.23
C GLY A 150 -23.93 -1.99 3.18
N ARG A 151 -23.25 -0.94 3.67
CA ARG A 151 -22.58 0.08 2.87
C ARG A 151 -21.23 0.43 3.50
N HIS A 152 -20.27 0.79 2.67
CA HIS A 152 -18.97 1.28 3.07
C HIS A 152 -18.56 2.48 2.21
N SER A 153 -17.77 3.39 2.77
CA SER A 153 -17.12 4.50 2.07
C SER A 153 -15.67 4.54 2.51
N GLY A 154 -14.74 4.51 1.55
CA GLY A 154 -13.29 4.44 1.71
C GLY A 154 -12.69 3.57 0.61
N GLY A 155 -11.62 4.04 -0.03
CA GLY A 155 -11.01 3.37 -1.19
C GLY A 155 -9.88 2.40 -0.83
N TYR A 156 -9.29 2.51 0.37
CA TYR A 156 -8.04 1.85 0.73
C TYR A 156 -8.09 1.03 2.01
N ASP A 157 -9.23 0.92 2.65
CA ASP A 157 -9.41 0.17 3.89
C ASP A 157 -10.32 -1.05 3.70
N ALA A 158 -10.15 -2.05 4.57
CA ALA A 158 -10.93 -3.27 4.52
C ALA A 158 -12.21 -3.15 5.34
N PHE A 159 -13.27 -3.78 4.85
CA PHE A 159 -14.55 -3.85 5.55
C PHE A 159 -15.20 -5.22 5.44
N SER A 160 -16.17 -5.49 6.31
CA SER A 160 -16.85 -6.78 6.32
C SER A 160 -18.29 -6.70 6.83
N PHE A 161 -19.10 -7.69 6.42
CA PHE A 161 -20.50 -7.82 6.85
C PHE A 161 -20.81 -9.27 7.26
N ASN A 162 -21.55 -9.43 8.35
CA ASN A 162 -22.15 -10.71 8.68
C ASN A 162 -23.37 -10.94 7.77
N VAL A 163 -23.20 -11.83 6.80
CA VAL A 163 -24.22 -12.09 5.77
C VAL A 163 -25.09 -13.30 6.07
N THR A 164 -24.93 -13.95 7.21
CA THR A 164 -25.60 -15.22 7.59
C THR A 164 -27.09 -15.21 7.35
N ARG A 165 -27.79 -14.14 7.77
CA ARG A 165 -29.24 -14.02 7.68
C ARG A 165 -29.79 -13.90 6.24
N PHE A 166 -28.90 -13.55 5.31
CA PHE A 166 -29.27 -13.37 3.90
C PHE A 166 -29.00 -14.62 3.05
N LEU A 167 -28.26 -15.60 3.61
CA LEU A 167 -27.87 -16.80 2.88
C LEU A 167 -29.03 -17.81 2.77
N LYS A 168 -29.03 -18.53 1.66
CA LYS A 168 -29.93 -19.65 1.41
C LYS A 168 -29.16 -20.92 1.05
N LYS A 169 -29.81 -22.08 1.13
CA LYS A 169 -29.22 -23.33 0.68
C LYS A 169 -29.01 -23.32 -0.84
N GLY A 170 -27.86 -23.80 -1.29
CA GLY A 170 -27.48 -23.81 -2.70
C GLY A 170 -26.82 -22.50 -3.15
N MET A 171 -27.15 -22.05 -4.36
CA MET A 171 -26.53 -20.87 -4.98
C MET A 171 -27.06 -19.60 -4.37
N ASN A 172 -26.15 -18.73 -3.97
CA ASN A 172 -26.39 -17.38 -3.49
C ASN A 172 -25.90 -16.36 -4.53
N SER A 173 -26.48 -15.19 -4.50
CA SER A 173 -26.15 -14.05 -5.36
C SER A 173 -25.55 -12.93 -4.51
N LEU A 174 -24.36 -12.47 -4.87
CA LEU A 174 -23.71 -11.28 -4.33
C LEU A 174 -23.73 -10.20 -5.40
N VAL A 175 -24.28 -9.03 -5.06
CA VAL A 175 -24.24 -7.85 -5.92
C VAL A 175 -23.53 -6.72 -5.17
N VAL A 176 -22.63 -6.05 -5.85
CA VAL A 176 -21.90 -4.87 -5.36
C VAL A 176 -22.21 -3.71 -6.28
N ALA A 177 -22.73 -2.63 -5.72
CA ALA A 177 -22.80 -1.32 -6.37
C ALA A 177 -21.59 -0.52 -5.89
N ALA A 178 -20.73 -0.08 -6.80
CA ALA A 178 -19.62 0.80 -6.49
C ALA A 178 -19.80 2.13 -7.22
N HIS A 179 -19.54 3.23 -6.50
CA HIS A 179 -19.58 4.58 -7.02
C HIS A 179 -18.29 5.29 -6.67
N ASP A 180 -17.54 5.70 -7.66
CA ASP A 180 -16.30 6.45 -7.50
C ASP A 180 -16.34 7.67 -8.42
N PRO A 181 -16.55 8.88 -7.88
CA PRO A 181 -16.61 10.09 -8.68
C PRO A 181 -15.25 10.49 -9.24
N ASN A 182 -14.15 9.98 -8.71
CA ASN A 182 -12.78 10.34 -9.07
C ASN A 182 -12.56 11.87 -9.10
N ASP A 183 -13.16 12.57 -8.14
CA ASP A 183 -13.15 14.04 -8.08
C ASP A 183 -12.10 14.62 -7.11
N GLY A 184 -11.30 13.75 -6.47
CA GLY A 184 -10.22 14.12 -5.55
C GLY A 184 -10.67 14.62 -4.17
N LYS A 185 -11.96 14.49 -3.86
CA LYS A 185 -12.52 14.87 -2.54
C LYS A 185 -12.38 13.75 -1.51
N ALA A 186 -12.20 12.51 -1.97
CA ALA A 186 -11.86 11.36 -1.14
C ALA A 186 -10.36 11.08 -1.18
N PRO A 187 -9.81 10.32 -0.21
CA PRO A 187 -8.45 9.79 -0.31
C PRO A 187 -8.29 8.95 -1.58
N SER A 188 -7.50 9.44 -2.53
CA SER A 188 -7.30 8.80 -3.83
C SER A 188 -5.82 8.60 -4.20
N GLY A 189 -4.91 9.05 -3.32
CA GLY A 189 -3.48 8.95 -3.59
C GLY A 189 -3.09 9.71 -4.85
N LYS A 190 -2.40 9.07 -5.78
CA LYS A 190 -2.02 9.65 -7.08
C LYS A 190 -3.06 9.41 -8.18
N ASN A 191 -4.21 8.82 -7.88
CA ASN A 191 -5.36 8.61 -8.77
C ASN A 191 -6.31 9.81 -8.79
N GLY A 192 -5.85 11.00 -8.70
CA GLY A 192 -6.75 12.15 -8.60
C GLY A 192 -7.02 12.84 -9.94
N PRO A 193 -7.95 13.79 -9.96
CA PRO A 193 -8.28 14.58 -11.15
C PRO A 193 -7.13 15.51 -11.57
N ARG A 194 -6.09 15.66 -10.77
CA ARG A 194 -4.83 16.29 -11.19
C ARG A 194 -3.99 15.36 -12.07
N GLY A 195 -4.42 14.05 -12.19
CA GLY A 195 -4.01 13.19 -13.28
C GLY A 195 -2.53 12.81 -13.28
N ASP A 196 -1.96 12.48 -12.12
CA ASP A 196 -0.61 11.94 -12.17
C ASP A 196 -0.62 10.59 -12.88
N TYR A 197 -1.59 9.69 -12.54
CA TYR A 197 -1.67 8.35 -13.13
C TYR A 197 -3.08 7.97 -13.53
N THR A 198 -3.19 6.84 -14.25
CA THR A 198 -4.45 6.23 -14.66
C THR A 198 -5.34 5.97 -13.42
N PHE A 199 -6.62 6.32 -13.53
CA PHE A 199 -7.60 6.08 -12.47
C PHE A 199 -7.73 4.60 -12.12
N SER A 200 -8.17 4.35 -10.89
CA SER A 200 -8.54 3.02 -10.40
C SER A 200 -9.82 3.13 -9.63
N SER A 201 -10.83 2.37 -9.98
CA SER A 201 -12.16 2.42 -9.37
C SER A 201 -12.71 1.03 -9.06
N GLY A 202 -13.68 0.95 -8.16
CA GLY A 202 -14.39 -0.28 -7.82
C GLY A 202 -13.55 -1.28 -7.05
N ILE A 203 -13.79 -2.58 -7.25
CA ILE A 203 -13.13 -3.65 -6.49
C ILE A 203 -11.70 -3.83 -7.01
N TRP A 204 -10.69 -3.52 -6.17
CA TRP A 204 -9.29 -3.67 -6.53
C TRP A 204 -8.45 -4.53 -5.58
N GLN A 205 -9.08 -5.04 -4.48
CA GLN A 205 -8.48 -6.04 -3.60
C GLN A 205 -9.43 -7.23 -3.39
N THR A 206 -8.93 -8.28 -2.73
CA THR A 206 -9.60 -9.57 -2.61
C THR A 206 -10.98 -9.47 -1.95
N VAL A 207 -11.94 -10.23 -2.51
CA VAL A 207 -13.26 -10.49 -1.91
C VAL A 207 -13.31 -11.93 -1.42
N TRP A 208 -13.72 -12.15 -0.16
CA TRP A 208 -13.66 -13.47 0.43
C TRP A 208 -14.66 -13.69 1.58
N LEU A 209 -14.86 -14.94 1.95
CA LEU A 209 -15.79 -15.40 3.00
C LEU A 209 -15.05 -16.23 4.03
N GLU A 210 -15.46 -16.15 5.29
CA GLU A 210 -15.07 -17.10 6.33
C GLU A 210 -16.24 -17.49 7.24
N PRO A 211 -16.30 -18.78 7.70
CA PRO A 211 -17.27 -19.22 8.70
C PRO A 211 -16.72 -18.97 10.10
N VAL A 212 -17.54 -18.40 10.97
CA VAL A 212 -17.19 -18.17 12.37
C VAL A 212 -18.30 -18.69 13.29
N ASN A 213 -17.98 -18.92 14.56
CA ASN A 213 -18.99 -19.20 15.57
C ASN A 213 -19.68 -17.88 16.01
N THR A 214 -20.72 -17.97 16.84
CA THR A 214 -21.41 -16.78 17.37
C THR A 214 -20.46 -15.90 18.19
N ASN A 215 -19.54 -16.51 18.93
CA ASN A 215 -18.45 -15.82 19.60
C ASN A 215 -17.13 -16.19 18.93
N TYR A 216 -16.49 -15.21 18.32
CA TYR A 216 -15.26 -15.38 17.54
C TYR A 216 -14.33 -14.17 17.75
N ILE A 217 -13.08 -14.32 17.37
CA ILE A 217 -12.07 -13.27 17.40
C ILE A 217 -12.25 -12.37 16.17
N GLU A 218 -12.71 -11.15 16.37
CA GLU A 218 -12.91 -10.18 15.28
C GLU A 218 -11.58 -9.60 14.82
N ASN A 219 -10.75 -9.18 15.79
CA ASN A 219 -9.40 -8.71 15.56
C ASN A 219 -8.52 -8.86 16.82
N ILE A 220 -7.23 -8.64 16.63
CA ILE A 220 -6.24 -8.63 17.71
C ILE A 220 -5.34 -7.40 17.54
N ARG A 221 -4.84 -6.86 18.66
CA ARG A 221 -3.76 -5.87 18.66
C ARG A 221 -2.57 -6.43 19.43
N LEU A 222 -1.40 -6.35 18.80
CA LEU A 222 -0.13 -6.88 19.30
C LEU A 222 0.86 -5.73 19.44
N LEU A 223 1.31 -5.46 20.66
CA LEU A 223 2.26 -4.40 20.95
C LEU A 223 3.48 -4.98 21.65
N PRO A 224 4.62 -5.13 20.96
CA PRO A 224 5.88 -5.53 21.58
C PRO A 224 6.36 -4.53 22.62
N ASP A 225 6.76 -5.02 23.80
CA ASP A 225 7.34 -4.26 24.90
C ASP A 225 8.71 -4.86 25.20
N LEU A 226 9.75 -4.36 24.51
CA LEU A 226 11.11 -4.89 24.62
C LEU A 226 11.73 -4.60 25.99
N GLU A 227 11.41 -3.46 26.56
CA GLU A 227 11.92 -3.05 27.88
C GLU A 227 11.54 -4.05 28.97
N ASN A 228 10.32 -4.59 28.89
CA ASN A 228 9.80 -5.56 29.85
C ASN A 228 9.80 -7.01 29.31
N ASN A 229 10.40 -7.27 28.15
CA ASN A 229 10.47 -8.60 27.52
C ASN A 229 9.10 -9.28 27.43
N ARG A 230 8.10 -8.60 26.90
CA ARG A 230 6.73 -9.10 26.80
C ARG A 230 6.01 -8.59 25.56
N LEU A 231 4.97 -9.30 25.17
CA LEU A 231 4.00 -8.87 24.17
C LEU A 231 2.72 -8.45 24.89
N LYS A 232 2.27 -7.21 24.69
CA LYS A 232 0.94 -6.77 25.11
C LYS A 232 -0.06 -7.18 24.03
N ILE A 233 -1.14 -7.84 24.43
CA ILE A 233 -2.17 -8.40 23.55
C ILE A 233 -3.54 -7.86 23.98
N PHE A 234 -4.30 -7.40 22.97
CA PHE A 234 -5.73 -7.16 23.10
C PHE A 234 -6.47 -8.07 22.11
N VAL A 235 -7.51 -8.75 22.57
CA VAL A 235 -8.36 -9.62 21.72
C VAL A 235 -9.77 -9.06 21.70
N ASN A 236 -10.22 -8.61 20.51
CA ASN A 236 -11.59 -8.20 20.29
C ASN A 236 -12.46 -9.43 19.99
N ALA A 237 -13.29 -9.78 20.93
CA ALA A 237 -14.32 -10.83 20.87
C ALA A 237 -15.40 -10.46 21.91
N THR A 238 -16.42 -11.28 22.11
CA THR A 238 -17.36 -11.06 23.20
C THR A 238 -16.61 -10.92 24.53
N SER A 239 -16.77 -9.79 25.22
CA SER A 239 -16.01 -9.43 26.42
C SER A 239 -16.15 -10.49 27.52
N GLY A 240 -15.05 -10.75 28.24
CA GLY A 240 -15.02 -11.73 29.33
C GLY A 240 -14.96 -13.21 28.88
N THR A 241 -14.79 -13.48 27.58
CA THR A 241 -14.59 -14.83 27.10
C THR A 241 -13.20 -15.36 27.47
N LYS A 242 -13.12 -16.54 28.05
CA LYS A 242 -11.83 -17.19 28.32
C LYS A 242 -11.04 -17.43 27.05
N LEU A 243 -9.75 -17.18 27.09
CA LEU A 243 -8.83 -17.43 25.99
C LEU A 243 -7.49 -18.00 26.46
N SER A 244 -6.77 -18.64 25.54
CA SER A 244 -5.36 -18.99 25.68
C SER A 244 -4.59 -18.34 24.53
N ALA A 245 -3.47 -17.70 24.84
CA ALA A 245 -2.50 -17.20 23.87
C ALA A 245 -1.18 -17.97 24.03
N VAL A 246 -0.69 -18.54 22.94
CA VAL A 246 0.52 -19.38 22.89
C VAL A 246 1.47 -18.82 21.85
N ALA A 247 2.67 -18.42 22.29
CA ALA A 247 3.77 -18.03 21.39
C ALA A 247 4.71 -19.21 21.14
N MET A 248 5.14 -19.33 19.88
CA MET A 248 6.00 -20.42 19.44
C MET A 248 7.20 -19.90 18.63
N ASP A 249 8.33 -20.60 18.77
CA ASP A 249 9.51 -20.51 17.91
C ASP A 249 9.56 -21.79 17.07
N GLY A 250 9.00 -21.77 15.89
CA GLY A 250 8.71 -22.94 15.09
C GLY A 250 7.75 -23.91 15.82
N LYS A 251 8.23 -25.11 16.18
CA LYS A 251 7.42 -26.09 16.91
C LYS A 251 7.51 -25.97 18.44
N LYS A 252 8.42 -25.12 18.94
CA LYS A 252 8.67 -24.98 20.37
C LYS A 252 7.76 -23.92 20.98
N VAL A 253 6.92 -24.30 21.94
CA VAL A 253 6.19 -23.33 22.77
C VAL A 253 7.21 -22.59 23.66
N ILE A 254 7.22 -21.27 23.57
CA ILE A 254 8.11 -20.41 24.36
C ILE A 254 7.39 -19.68 25.47
N ALA A 255 6.10 -19.41 25.28
CA ALA A 255 5.27 -18.77 26.30
C ALA A 255 3.79 -19.14 26.08
N GLN A 256 3.04 -19.17 27.17
CA GLN A 256 1.60 -19.36 27.17
C GLN A 256 0.97 -18.57 28.30
N VAL A 257 -0.19 -17.97 28.04
CA VAL A 257 -1.01 -17.30 29.06
C VAL A 257 -2.48 -17.61 28.83
N ASN A 258 -3.24 -17.78 29.92
CA ASN A 258 -4.69 -17.79 29.90
C ASN A 258 -5.21 -16.44 30.38
N SER A 259 -6.18 -15.88 29.67
CA SER A 259 -6.74 -14.56 29.96
C SER A 259 -8.20 -14.49 29.53
N PHE A 260 -8.70 -13.27 29.37
CA PHE A 260 -10.06 -12.99 28.92
C PHE A 260 -10.03 -11.94 27.79
N SER A 261 -10.96 -12.04 26.86
CA SER A 261 -11.16 -11.05 25.79
C SER A 261 -11.71 -9.73 26.33
N GLY A 262 -11.53 -8.65 25.56
CA GLY A 262 -12.04 -7.31 25.89
C GLY A 262 -11.17 -6.52 26.87
N ALA A 263 -10.01 -7.04 27.27
CA ALA A 263 -9.03 -6.36 28.11
C ALA A 263 -7.61 -6.67 27.63
N ASP A 264 -6.67 -5.76 27.94
CA ASP A 264 -5.25 -5.94 27.69
C ASP A 264 -4.67 -7.01 28.62
N PHE A 265 -3.79 -7.86 28.10
CA PHE A 265 -3.00 -8.79 28.89
C PHE A 265 -1.57 -8.91 28.32
N PHE A 266 -0.67 -9.54 29.07
CA PHE A 266 0.74 -9.64 28.71
C PHE A 266 1.18 -11.09 28.56
N LEU A 267 1.91 -11.38 27.49
CA LEU A 267 2.58 -12.65 27.25
C LEU A 267 4.09 -12.44 27.43
N PRO A 268 4.74 -13.02 28.45
CA PRO A 268 6.17 -12.86 28.69
C PRO A 268 6.97 -13.57 27.58
N ILE A 269 7.93 -12.89 26.99
CA ILE A 269 8.84 -13.43 25.95
C ILE A 269 10.27 -13.33 26.48
N ASN A 270 10.68 -14.32 27.26
CA ASN A 270 12.00 -14.30 27.89
C ASN A 270 13.13 -14.38 26.85
N HIS A 271 14.09 -13.46 26.93
CA HIS A 271 15.22 -13.34 26.00
C HIS A 271 14.76 -13.29 24.53
N PRO A 272 13.96 -12.28 24.13
CA PRO A 272 13.36 -12.25 22.81
C PRO A 272 14.41 -12.15 21.71
N LYS A 273 14.21 -12.90 20.64
CA LYS A 273 14.87 -12.65 19.36
C LYS A 273 14.22 -11.41 18.75
N HIS A 274 15.01 -10.38 18.49
CA HIS A 274 14.48 -9.13 17.95
C HIS A 274 14.26 -9.24 16.44
N TRP A 275 13.19 -8.61 15.96
CA TRP A 275 13.00 -8.39 14.54
C TRP A 275 13.84 -7.19 14.07
N SER A 276 14.54 -7.36 12.96
CA SER A 276 15.25 -6.30 12.24
C SER A 276 15.37 -6.65 10.75
N PRO A 277 15.77 -5.72 9.87
CA PRO A 277 16.02 -6.02 8.45
C PRO A 277 17.02 -7.16 8.21
N ASP A 278 18.03 -7.29 9.06
CA ASP A 278 19.06 -8.31 8.96
C ASP A 278 18.64 -9.65 9.59
N THR A 279 17.79 -9.58 10.61
CA THR A 279 17.28 -10.75 11.34
C THR A 279 15.76 -10.65 11.50
N PRO A 280 14.96 -10.87 10.45
CA PRO A 280 13.52 -10.67 10.48
C PRO A 280 12.79 -11.82 11.19
N PHE A 281 13.12 -12.00 12.47
CA PHE A 281 12.58 -13.08 13.26
C PHE A 281 11.14 -12.81 13.67
N LEU A 282 10.25 -13.75 13.34
CA LEU A 282 8.84 -13.72 13.70
C LEU A 282 8.51 -14.93 14.58
N TYR A 283 7.81 -14.68 15.66
CA TYR A 283 7.20 -15.70 16.48
C TYR A 283 5.82 -16.04 15.96
N ASP A 284 5.45 -17.32 15.90
CA ASP A 284 4.06 -17.73 15.69
C ASP A 284 3.24 -17.46 16.95
N LEU A 285 1.98 -17.04 16.76
CA LEU A 285 1.04 -16.79 17.84
C LEU A 285 -0.26 -17.52 17.56
N LYS A 286 -0.69 -18.38 18.49
CA LYS A 286 -2.00 -19.01 18.44
C LYS A 286 -2.89 -18.47 19.55
N ILE A 287 -4.10 -18.02 19.20
CA ILE A 287 -5.11 -17.57 20.16
C ILE A 287 -6.35 -18.43 20.01
N THR A 288 -6.80 -19.00 21.12
CA THR A 288 -7.97 -19.90 21.17
C THR A 288 -8.98 -19.36 22.19
N LEU A 289 -10.23 -19.18 21.76
CA LEU A 289 -11.36 -18.85 22.66
C LEU A 289 -12.02 -20.12 23.17
N PHE A 290 -12.57 -20.05 24.39
CA PHE A 290 -13.26 -21.16 25.05
C PHE A 290 -14.64 -20.75 25.54
N ASN A 291 -15.62 -21.64 25.43
CA ASN A 291 -16.91 -21.46 26.09
C ASN A 291 -16.83 -21.80 27.61
N ALA A 292 -17.94 -21.60 28.30
CA ALA A 292 -18.03 -21.89 29.75
C ALA A 292 -17.69 -23.35 30.11
N ASN A 293 -17.88 -24.30 29.18
CA ASN A 293 -17.58 -25.72 29.39
C ASN A 293 -16.13 -26.09 29.02
N GLY A 294 -15.27 -25.10 28.70
CA GLY A 294 -13.87 -25.30 28.33
C GLY A 294 -13.65 -25.85 26.91
N ARG A 295 -14.68 -25.89 26.05
CA ARG A 295 -14.54 -26.28 24.64
C ARG A 295 -14.08 -25.07 23.82
N SER A 296 -13.12 -25.28 22.92
CA SER A 296 -12.71 -24.28 21.94
C SER A 296 -13.89 -23.87 21.06
N THR A 297 -14.08 -22.55 20.92
CA THR A 297 -15.12 -21.94 20.07
C THR A 297 -14.56 -21.24 18.86
N ASP A 298 -13.34 -20.69 18.96
CA ASP A 298 -12.63 -20.10 17.82
C ASP A 298 -11.12 -20.22 18.03
N GLU A 299 -10.38 -20.31 16.93
CA GLU A 299 -8.94 -20.38 16.94
C GLU A 299 -8.40 -19.57 15.75
N VAL A 300 -7.44 -18.70 16.04
CA VAL A 300 -6.71 -17.95 15.01
C VAL A 300 -5.22 -18.15 15.15
N ILE A 301 -4.56 -18.21 14.00
CA ILE A 301 -3.10 -18.20 13.89
C ILE A 301 -2.66 -16.81 13.45
N SER A 302 -1.66 -16.29 14.12
CA SER A 302 -1.03 -15.00 13.89
C SER A 302 0.48 -15.13 14.00
N TYR A 303 1.18 -14.01 13.91
CA TYR A 303 2.61 -13.88 14.19
C TYR A 303 2.93 -12.49 14.72
N PHE A 304 4.10 -12.34 15.35
CA PHE A 304 4.60 -11.04 15.78
C PHE A 304 6.12 -10.97 15.72
N GLY A 305 6.66 -9.77 15.56
CA GLY A 305 8.07 -9.47 15.70
C GLY A 305 8.32 -8.65 16.97
N MET A 306 9.29 -9.04 17.76
CA MET A 306 9.72 -8.26 18.93
C MET A 306 10.66 -7.15 18.44
N ARG A 307 10.15 -5.91 18.37
CA ARG A 307 10.95 -4.74 17.95
C ARG A 307 10.50 -3.47 18.67
N ASP A 308 11.44 -2.52 18.81
CA ASP A 308 11.21 -1.15 19.27
C ASP A 308 11.74 -0.17 18.20
N ILE A 309 11.04 0.93 17.99
CA ILE A 309 11.48 2.05 17.13
C ILE A 309 11.15 3.37 17.82
N LYS A 310 12.15 4.24 17.98
CA LYS A 310 11.99 5.52 18.64
C LYS A 310 13.04 6.53 18.19
N VAL A 311 12.83 7.80 18.47
CA VAL A 311 13.87 8.81 18.41
C VAL A 311 14.64 8.81 19.75
N GLY A 312 15.96 8.83 19.67
CA GLY A 312 16.83 8.90 20.83
C GLY A 312 18.19 9.51 20.51
N LYS A 313 18.93 9.90 21.53
CA LYS A 313 20.24 10.55 21.36
C LYS A 313 21.35 9.51 21.19
N VAL A 314 22.15 9.69 20.12
CA VAL A 314 23.43 9.01 19.91
C VAL A 314 24.49 10.10 19.76
N ASN A 315 25.47 10.11 20.65
CA ASN A 315 26.52 11.16 20.68
C ASN A 315 25.94 12.59 20.70
N GLY A 316 24.86 12.80 21.48
CA GLY A 316 24.20 14.10 21.61
C GLY A 316 23.25 14.47 20.47
N VAL A 317 23.16 13.68 19.40
CA VAL A 317 22.34 13.92 18.21
C VAL A 317 21.10 13.03 18.22
N ASN A 318 19.91 13.60 17.99
CA ASN A 318 18.68 12.82 17.85
C ASN A 318 18.69 12.00 16.55
N ARG A 319 18.46 10.70 16.69
CA ARG A 319 18.44 9.73 15.59
C ARG A 319 17.29 8.76 15.76
N THR A 320 16.91 8.09 14.70
CA THR A 320 15.97 6.95 14.76
C THR A 320 16.69 5.71 15.27
N LEU A 321 16.17 5.09 16.32
CA LEU A 321 16.77 3.90 16.94
C LEU A 321 15.86 2.69 16.73
N LEU A 322 16.37 1.68 16.05
CA LEU A 322 15.73 0.36 15.97
C LEU A 322 16.35 -0.55 17.05
N ASN A 323 15.52 -1.08 17.94
CA ASN A 323 15.97 -1.92 19.06
C ASN A 323 17.11 -1.27 19.89
N GLY A 324 17.02 0.05 20.07
CA GLY A 324 17.98 0.83 20.84
C GLY A 324 19.28 1.21 20.08
N GLN A 325 19.42 0.83 18.82
CA GLN A 325 20.60 1.12 17.99
C GLN A 325 20.25 2.02 16.81
N PHE A 326 21.12 2.98 16.51
CA PHE A 326 20.99 3.76 15.26
C PHE A 326 21.32 2.87 14.07
N VAL A 327 20.38 2.79 13.14
CA VAL A 327 20.55 2.18 11.82
C VAL A 327 20.09 3.18 10.79
N MET A 328 20.96 3.55 9.85
CA MET A 328 20.55 4.42 8.74
C MET A 328 19.41 3.76 7.97
N GLN A 329 18.27 4.42 7.95
CA GLN A 329 17.13 4.00 7.15
C GLN A 329 17.35 4.49 5.71
N LEU A 330 17.81 3.60 4.85
CA LEU A 330 18.07 3.87 3.44
C LEU A 330 17.06 3.12 2.60
N GLY A 331 16.24 3.87 1.85
CA GLY A 331 15.09 3.30 1.16
C GLY A 331 14.81 3.82 -0.23
N LEU A 332 13.82 3.18 -0.84
CA LEU A 332 13.20 3.60 -2.08
C LEU A 332 11.77 4.07 -1.83
N LEU A 333 11.37 5.13 -2.51
CA LEU A 333 9.96 5.50 -2.65
C LEU A 333 9.29 4.48 -3.57
N ASP A 334 8.13 4.00 -3.20
CA ASP A 334 7.39 3.00 -3.95
C ASP A 334 5.91 3.36 -4.04
N GLN A 335 5.47 3.63 -5.24
CA GLN A 335 4.08 4.00 -5.51
C GLN A 335 3.18 2.77 -5.71
N GLY A 336 3.74 1.59 -5.99
CA GLY A 336 3.01 0.32 -6.05
C GLY A 336 2.06 0.18 -7.24
N TYR A 337 2.32 0.88 -8.35
CA TYR A 337 1.53 0.79 -9.57
C TYR A 337 2.09 -0.26 -10.53
N TRP A 338 1.19 -0.85 -11.33
CA TRP A 338 1.47 -1.91 -12.29
C TRP A 338 0.90 -1.55 -13.66
N PRO A 339 1.63 -1.71 -14.76
CA PRO A 339 1.13 -1.32 -16.09
C PRO A 339 -0.06 -2.16 -16.55
N ASP A 340 -0.22 -3.37 -16.01
CA ASP A 340 -1.27 -4.32 -16.34
C ASP A 340 -2.39 -4.40 -15.31
N GLY A 341 -2.11 -4.05 -14.04
CA GLY A 341 -3.06 -4.15 -12.94
C GLY A 341 -3.39 -2.83 -12.22
N ILE A 342 -2.72 -1.74 -12.57
CA ILE A 342 -2.80 -0.40 -11.97
C ILE A 342 -2.51 -0.47 -10.46
N LEU A 343 -3.50 -0.40 -9.57
CA LEU A 343 -3.28 -0.55 -8.13
C LEU A 343 -3.06 -1.99 -7.69
N THR A 344 -3.48 -2.98 -8.48
CA THR A 344 -3.43 -4.38 -8.09
C THR A 344 -2.23 -5.08 -8.73
N ALA A 345 -1.32 -5.61 -7.92
CA ALA A 345 -0.23 -6.45 -8.43
C ALA A 345 -0.77 -7.65 -9.21
N PRO A 346 -0.17 -8.05 -10.35
CA PRO A 346 -0.69 -9.13 -11.17
C PRO A 346 -0.72 -10.49 -10.44
N THR A 347 0.25 -10.76 -9.57
CA THR A 347 0.32 -11.98 -8.75
C THR A 347 0.98 -11.69 -7.40
N GLU A 348 0.93 -12.65 -6.47
CA GLU A 348 1.67 -12.52 -5.20
C GLU A 348 3.18 -12.51 -5.41
N GLU A 349 3.70 -13.24 -6.39
CA GLU A 349 5.12 -13.20 -6.75
C GLU A 349 5.54 -11.80 -7.24
N ALA A 350 4.67 -11.13 -7.99
CA ALA A 350 4.90 -9.75 -8.41
C ALA A 350 4.94 -8.81 -7.21
N LEU A 351 3.96 -8.89 -6.32
CA LEU A 351 3.93 -8.12 -5.07
C LEU A 351 5.20 -8.31 -4.23
N LYS A 352 5.66 -9.55 -4.11
CA LYS A 352 6.88 -9.91 -3.39
C LYS A 352 8.16 -9.47 -4.11
N PHE A 353 8.12 -9.36 -5.45
CA PHE A 353 9.28 -9.02 -6.25
C PHE A 353 9.85 -7.65 -5.90
N ASP A 354 9.02 -6.62 -5.74
CA ASP A 354 9.49 -5.25 -5.43
C ASP A 354 10.19 -5.20 -4.06
N ILE A 355 9.72 -5.99 -3.07
CA ILE A 355 10.38 -6.15 -1.76
C ILE A 355 11.75 -6.84 -1.93
N LEU A 356 11.80 -7.95 -2.68
CA LEU A 356 13.04 -8.69 -2.91
C LEU A 356 14.05 -7.87 -3.71
N PHE A 357 13.59 -7.09 -4.70
CA PHE A 357 14.43 -6.19 -5.47
C PHE A 357 15.05 -5.11 -4.58
N THR A 358 14.24 -4.44 -3.77
CA THR A 358 14.69 -3.41 -2.83
C THR A 358 15.79 -3.96 -1.90
N LYS A 359 15.59 -5.13 -1.33
CA LYS A 359 16.62 -5.79 -0.50
C LYS A 359 17.85 -6.21 -1.30
N LYS A 360 17.67 -6.76 -2.51
CA LYS A 360 18.77 -7.16 -3.41
C LYS A 360 19.66 -5.97 -3.77
N ALA A 361 19.08 -4.78 -3.91
CA ALA A 361 19.79 -3.53 -4.14
C ALA A 361 20.51 -2.97 -2.89
N GLY A 362 20.38 -3.62 -1.72
CA GLY A 362 21.03 -3.21 -0.47
C GLY A 362 20.28 -2.16 0.34
N PHE A 363 19.01 -1.93 0.05
CA PHE A 363 18.15 -1.08 0.87
C PHE A 363 17.56 -1.86 2.05
N ASN A 364 17.27 -1.15 3.14
CA ASN A 364 16.61 -1.70 4.31
C ASN A 364 15.23 -1.09 4.60
N LEU A 365 14.78 -0.16 3.75
CA LEU A 365 13.53 0.57 3.86
C LEU A 365 12.82 0.64 2.51
N ILE A 366 11.50 0.68 2.53
CA ILE A 366 10.64 1.12 1.43
C ILE A 366 9.61 2.11 1.98
N ARG A 367 9.37 3.22 1.28
CA ARG A 367 8.30 4.16 1.59
C ARG A 367 7.14 3.91 0.64
N LYS A 368 6.05 3.35 1.13
CA LYS A 368 4.79 3.18 0.37
C LYS A 368 4.12 4.53 0.23
N HIS A 369 4.29 5.12 -0.96
CA HIS A 369 3.91 6.49 -1.21
C HIS A 369 2.45 6.60 -1.64
N MET A 370 1.66 7.24 -0.77
CA MET A 370 0.27 7.62 -1.01
C MET A 370 -0.67 6.46 -1.42
N LYS A 371 -0.31 5.24 -1.04
CA LYS A 371 -1.06 4.01 -1.32
C LYS A 371 -0.94 3.03 -0.17
N THR A 372 -2.04 2.36 0.16
CA THR A 372 -2.05 1.21 1.07
C THR A 372 -2.10 -0.08 0.27
N GLU A 373 -1.19 -1.00 0.53
CA GLU A 373 -1.14 -2.30 -0.13
C GLU A 373 -2.04 -3.34 0.56
N PRO A 374 -2.38 -4.46 -0.12
CA PRO A 374 -2.96 -5.61 0.56
C PRO A 374 -2.10 -6.07 1.73
N ARG A 375 -2.73 -6.59 2.81
CA ARG A 375 -2.03 -7.10 4.00
C ARG A 375 -0.93 -8.11 3.68
N ARG A 376 -1.01 -8.78 2.51
CA ARG A 376 0.02 -9.70 1.99
C ARG A 376 1.36 -9.01 1.70
N PHE A 377 1.37 -7.74 1.29
CA PHE A 377 2.61 -6.97 1.10
C PHE A 377 3.37 -6.83 2.42
N TYR A 378 2.67 -6.40 3.48
CA TYR A 378 3.29 -6.21 4.79
C TYR A 378 3.73 -7.53 5.41
N TYR A 379 2.98 -8.62 5.18
CA TYR A 379 3.41 -9.96 5.57
C TYR A 379 4.76 -10.34 4.94
N TRP A 380 4.97 -10.05 3.67
CA TRP A 380 6.26 -10.30 3.03
C TRP A 380 7.34 -9.33 3.50
N ALA A 381 7.04 -8.06 3.74
CA ALA A 381 7.97 -7.12 4.35
C ALA A 381 8.39 -7.57 5.75
N ASP A 382 7.44 -8.05 6.57
CA ASP A 382 7.69 -8.61 7.89
C ASP A 382 8.62 -9.83 7.83
N LYS A 383 8.34 -10.77 6.92
CA LYS A 383 9.10 -12.03 6.76
C LYS A 383 10.46 -11.84 6.14
N LEU A 384 10.59 -10.93 5.20
CA LEU A 384 11.83 -10.71 4.47
C LEU A 384 12.72 -9.65 5.14
N GLY A 385 12.20 -8.92 6.11
CA GLY A 385 12.95 -7.90 6.84
C GLY A 385 13.15 -6.63 6.03
N LEU A 386 12.07 -5.99 5.61
CA LEU A 386 12.11 -4.68 4.99
C LEU A 386 11.29 -3.70 5.84
N MET A 387 11.92 -2.65 6.35
CA MET A 387 11.20 -1.58 7.04
C MET A 387 10.26 -0.86 6.08
N VAL A 388 9.13 -0.38 6.57
CA VAL A 388 8.13 0.32 5.78
C VAL A 388 7.79 1.66 6.43
N TRP A 389 7.87 2.73 5.65
CA TRP A 389 7.13 3.95 5.88
C TRP A 389 5.82 3.85 5.13
N GLN A 390 4.72 4.09 5.81
CA GLN A 390 3.38 3.99 5.24
C GLN A 390 2.72 5.36 5.16
N ASP A 391 2.53 5.84 3.93
CA ASP A 391 1.79 7.08 3.68
C ASP A 391 0.29 6.80 3.66
N MET A 392 -0.49 7.78 4.10
CA MET A 392 -1.92 7.86 3.83
C MET A 392 -2.14 8.30 2.36
N PRO A 393 -3.09 7.72 1.62
CA PRO A 393 -3.51 8.28 0.33
C PRO A 393 -3.98 9.72 0.47
N ALA A 394 -3.48 10.62 -0.39
CA ALA A 394 -3.83 12.03 -0.31
C ALA A 394 -5.24 12.32 -0.82
N ILE A 395 -5.80 13.43 -0.34
CA ILE A 395 -6.93 14.12 -0.96
C ILE A 395 -6.41 15.32 -1.76
N TRP A 396 -7.04 15.64 -2.90
CA TRP A 396 -6.56 16.70 -3.80
C TRP A 396 -7.31 18.01 -3.68
N TYR A 397 -8.62 17.96 -3.40
CA TYR A 397 -9.47 19.14 -3.28
C TYR A 397 -10.06 19.28 -1.88
N GLN A 398 -9.88 20.48 -1.31
CA GLN A 398 -10.31 20.81 0.05
C GLN A 398 -11.57 21.68 0.11
N ASP A 399 -12.01 22.26 -1.03
CA ASP A 399 -12.74 23.52 -0.98
C ASP A 399 -14.28 23.43 -0.89
N GLU A 400 -14.92 22.28 -1.19
CA GLU A 400 -16.37 22.26 -1.34
C GLU A 400 -17.17 21.50 -0.26
N ASP A 401 -16.57 20.51 0.42
CA ASP A 401 -17.21 19.84 1.57
C ASP A 401 -16.17 19.42 2.62
N THR A 402 -15.53 20.41 3.18
CA THR A 402 -14.39 20.23 4.09
C THR A 402 -14.70 19.36 5.30
N VAL A 403 -15.92 19.39 5.82
CA VAL A 403 -16.29 18.62 7.02
C VAL A 403 -16.42 17.14 6.69
N LYS A 404 -17.13 16.80 5.61
CA LYS A 404 -17.32 15.42 5.15
C LYS A 404 -15.97 14.80 4.76
N THR A 405 -15.25 15.45 3.86
CA THR A 405 -13.92 15.01 3.36
C THR A 405 -12.92 14.77 4.50
N ARG A 406 -12.84 15.71 5.46
CA ARG A 406 -11.95 15.55 6.62
C ARG A 406 -12.39 14.44 7.57
N SER A 407 -13.70 14.22 7.70
CA SER A 407 -14.23 13.10 8.50
C SER A 407 -13.92 11.75 7.85
N GLU A 408 -14.12 11.61 6.55
CA GLU A 408 -13.80 10.41 5.77
C GLU A 408 -12.31 10.11 5.84
N PHE A 409 -11.44 11.09 5.59
CA PHE A 409 -10.00 10.94 5.73
C PHE A 409 -9.59 10.39 7.11
N ARG A 410 -10.16 10.95 8.22
CA ARG A 410 -9.83 10.48 9.57
C ARG A 410 -10.33 9.07 9.84
N GLN A 411 -11.50 8.71 9.31
CA GLN A 411 -12.05 7.36 9.45
C GLN A 411 -11.20 6.34 8.71
N GLU A 412 -10.85 6.64 7.47
CA GLU A 412 -10.04 5.76 6.63
C GLU A 412 -8.60 5.66 7.16
N LEU A 413 -7.97 6.78 7.58
CA LEU A 413 -6.67 6.77 8.24
C LEU A 413 -6.67 5.84 9.48
N LYS A 414 -7.72 5.94 10.31
CA LYS A 414 -7.87 5.06 11.47
C LYS A 414 -7.99 3.60 11.06
N ALA A 415 -8.79 3.31 10.04
CA ALA A 415 -8.99 1.95 9.55
C ALA A 415 -7.69 1.36 8.97
N ILE A 416 -6.93 2.15 8.20
CA ILE A 416 -5.62 1.76 7.67
C ILE A 416 -4.64 1.44 8.81
N VAL A 417 -4.59 2.28 9.85
CA VAL A 417 -3.74 2.01 11.02
C VAL A 417 -4.19 0.72 11.72
N ASP A 418 -5.49 0.52 11.93
CA ASP A 418 -6.03 -0.71 12.55
C ASP A 418 -5.71 -1.96 11.73
N ASP A 419 -5.85 -1.90 10.42
CA ASP A 419 -5.61 -3.01 9.49
C ASP A 419 -4.16 -3.50 9.50
N HIS A 420 -3.22 -2.58 9.74
CA HIS A 420 -1.79 -2.84 9.67
C HIS A 420 -1.07 -2.69 11.03
N TYR A 421 -1.83 -2.51 12.12
CA TYR A 421 -1.29 -2.30 13.47
C TYR A 421 -0.27 -3.35 13.90
N ASN A 422 -0.48 -4.61 13.51
CA ASN A 422 0.35 -5.73 13.96
C ASN A 422 1.60 -5.98 13.10
N SER A 423 1.80 -5.24 11.99
CA SER A 423 2.94 -5.46 11.07
C SER A 423 4.23 -4.88 11.65
N PRO A 424 5.21 -5.71 12.08
CA PRO A 424 6.45 -5.19 12.64
C PRO A 424 7.31 -4.41 11.64
N SER A 425 7.16 -4.64 10.35
CA SER A 425 7.88 -3.91 9.29
C SER A 425 7.48 -2.44 9.20
N ILE A 426 6.22 -2.08 9.47
CA ILE A 426 5.81 -0.69 9.49
C ILE A 426 6.43 -0.01 10.71
N ILE A 427 7.29 0.97 10.47
CA ILE A 427 8.02 1.70 11.51
C ILE A 427 7.63 3.18 11.58
N THR A 428 7.00 3.71 10.54
CA THR A 428 6.59 5.13 10.47
C THR A 428 5.26 5.27 9.74
N TRP A 429 4.36 6.08 10.29
CA TRP A 429 3.15 6.57 9.64
C TRP A 429 3.39 7.97 9.06
N VAL A 430 2.89 8.21 7.84
CA VAL A 430 3.01 9.49 7.14
C VAL A 430 1.60 9.94 6.71
N PRO A 431 0.87 10.73 7.52
CA PRO A 431 -0.49 11.13 7.20
C PRO A 431 -0.58 12.12 6.03
N PHE A 432 0.44 12.96 5.81
CA PHE A 432 0.45 13.94 4.72
C PHE A 432 1.80 13.98 4.01
N ASN A 433 1.75 14.28 2.72
CA ASN A 433 2.90 14.51 1.86
C ASN A 433 2.82 15.90 1.23
N GLU A 434 3.91 16.67 1.31
CA GLU A 434 4.10 17.94 0.60
C GLU A 434 2.91 18.90 0.69
N ASN A 435 2.19 18.85 1.78
CA ASN A 435 1.00 19.66 2.04
C ASN A 435 -0.22 19.31 1.17
N TRP A 436 -0.16 18.25 0.37
CA TRP A 436 -1.27 17.84 -0.47
C TRP A 436 -2.47 17.38 0.37
N GLY A 437 -3.57 18.12 0.26
CA GLY A 437 -4.76 17.86 1.06
C GLY A 437 -4.58 18.00 2.57
N ALA A 438 -3.47 18.58 3.05
CA ALA A 438 -3.16 18.66 4.47
C ALA A 438 -4.13 19.57 5.23
N PHE A 439 -4.57 19.12 6.38
CA PHE A 439 -5.41 19.87 7.34
C PHE A 439 -5.14 19.36 8.75
N ASP A 440 -5.29 20.22 9.73
CA ASP A 440 -5.16 19.87 11.15
C ASP A 440 -3.91 19.00 11.46
N VAL A 441 -2.81 19.24 10.75
CA VAL A 441 -1.59 18.40 10.74
C VAL A 441 -1.12 18.09 12.16
N LYS A 442 -1.07 19.13 13.03
CA LYS A 442 -0.65 18.93 14.42
C LYS A 442 -1.53 17.92 15.16
N SER A 443 -2.84 18.10 15.11
CA SER A 443 -3.77 17.25 15.87
C SER A 443 -3.82 15.82 15.34
N ILE A 444 -3.69 15.63 14.02
CA ILE A 444 -3.64 14.31 13.39
C ILE A 444 -2.35 13.59 13.76
N THR A 445 -1.21 14.29 13.71
CA THR A 445 0.09 13.75 14.12
C THR A 445 0.08 13.32 15.59
N ASP A 446 -0.41 14.18 16.49
CA ASP A 446 -0.51 13.88 17.92
C ASP A 446 -1.48 12.69 18.17
N TRP A 447 -2.58 12.63 17.44
CA TRP A 447 -3.53 11.52 17.53
C TRP A 447 -2.89 10.19 17.12
N ILE A 448 -2.16 10.13 15.98
CA ILE A 448 -1.48 8.89 15.55
C ILE A 448 -0.46 8.43 16.61
N LYS A 449 0.36 9.36 17.14
CA LYS A 449 1.34 9.06 18.19
C LYS A 449 0.70 8.45 19.44
N GLN A 450 -0.48 8.96 19.81
CA GLN A 450 -1.23 8.43 20.95
C GLN A 450 -1.91 7.09 20.63
N TYR A 451 -2.44 6.96 19.40
CA TYR A 451 -3.19 5.77 18.97
C TYR A 451 -2.30 4.56 18.71
N ASP A 452 -1.13 4.79 18.10
CA ASP A 452 -0.08 3.79 17.88
C ASP A 452 1.28 4.30 18.37
N PRO A 453 1.56 4.17 19.67
CA PRO A 453 2.82 4.65 20.25
C PRO A 453 4.04 3.79 19.85
N SER A 454 3.84 2.67 19.16
CA SER A 454 4.89 1.75 18.76
C SER A 454 5.60 2.12 17.46
N ARG A 455 5.23 3.23 16.86
CA ARG A 455 5.77 3.71 15.59
C ARG A 455 6.12 5.20 15.64
N LEU A 456 6.97 5.59 14.72
CA LEU A 456 7.28 6.98 14.46
C LEU A 456 6.16 7.62 13.61
N VAL A 457 6.08 8.96 13.64
CA VAL A 457 5.16 9.72 12.80
C VAL A 457 5.92 10.85 12.12
N ASN A 458 5.85 10.87 10.79
CA ASN A 458 6.25 12.00 9.96
C ASN A 458 4.97 12.75 9.55
N GLY A 459 4.61 13.79 10.27
CA GLY A 459 3.29 14.41 10.20
C GLY A 459 2.92 15.03 8.85
N ASN A 460 3.93 15.53 8.13
CA ASN A 460 3.78 16.08 6.77
C ASN A 460 5.14 16.01 6.09
N SER A 461 5.37 14.97 5.32
CA SER A 461 6.67 14.69 4.70
C SER A 461 7.04 15.75 3.67
N GLY A 462 8.31 16.21 3.68
CA GLY A 462 8.82 17.18 2.73
C GLY A 462 8.43 18.63 3.00
N PHE A 463 7.75 18.88 4.10
CA PHE A 463 7.17 20.19 4.39
C PHE A 463 8.22 21.25 4.76
N ASN A 464 9.27 20.90 5.48
CA ASN A 464 10.13 21.84 6.21
C ASN A 464 11.01 22.73 5.34
N ASN A 465 11.19 22.45 4.03
CA ASN A 465 12.13 23.19 3.17
C ASN A 465 11.50 23.90 1.96
N ASN A 466 10.22 23.76 1.70
CA ASN A 466 9.60 24.46 0.58
C ASN A 466 8.92 25.74 1.07
N PRO A 467 9.47 26.95 0.77
CA PRO A 467 8.87 28.22 1.21
C PRO A 467 7.43 28.42 0.77
N SER A 468 7.03 27.84 -0.38
CA SER A 468 5.67 27.91 -0.91
C SER A 468 4.70 27.10 -0.05
N TYR A 469 5.15 26.02 0.58
CA TYR A 469 4.35 25.19 1.47
C TYR A 469 4.35 25.69 2.90
N GLN A 470 5.42 26.35 3.35
CA GLN A 470 5.51 26.95 4.68
C GLN A 470 4.45 28.02 4.95
N GLN A 471 3.95 28.68 3.90
CA GLN A 471 2.98 29.77 4.06
C GLN A 471 1.58 29.29 4.47
N ALA A 472 1.20 28.05 4.14
CA ALA A 472 -0.15 27.57 4.39
C ALA A 472 -0.36 27.01 5.82
N TYR A 473 0.61 26.25 6.36
CA TYR A 473 0.40 25.52 7.63
C TYR A 473 1.56 25.60 8.62
N GLY A 474 2.77 26.01 8.24
CA GLY A 474 3.98 26.03 9.07
C GLY A 474 4.39 24.63 9.58
N ASP A 475 5.62 24.44 10.02
CA ASP A 475 6.00 23.24 10.76
C ASP A 475 5.33 23.27 12.13
N PRO A 476 4.39 22.36 12.46
CA PRO A 476 3.72 22.35 13.75
C PRO A 476 4.66 21.98 14.91
N GLY A 477 5.91 21.59 14.62
CA GLY A 477 6.94 21.27 15.61
C GLY A 477 6.68 19.98 16.39
N ASN A 478 5.81 19.09 15.92
CA ASN A 478 5.51 17.80 16.54
C ASN A 478 5.86 16.63 15.59
N GLY A 479 5.49 15.41 15.98
CA GLY A 479 5.96 14.20 15.30
C GLY A 479 7.40 13.87 15.66
N ASP A 480 8.02 12.99 14.87
CA ASP A 480 9.33 12.43 15.16
C ASP A 480 10.43 12.92 14.18
N PHE A 481 10.05 13.66 13.14
CA PHE A 481 10.98 14.06 12.08
C PHE A 481 10.97 15.54 11.78
N VAL A 482 12.16 16.04 11.42
CA VAL A 482 12.35 17.24 10.62
C VAL A 482 12.67 16.73 9.22
N ASP A 483 11.73 16.84 8.31
CA ASP A 483 11.80 16.19 7.00
C ASP A 483 11.90 17.16 5.84
N THR A 484 12.63 16.78 4.81
CA THR A 484 12.82 17.57 3.58
C THR A 484 12.71 16.69 2.35
N HIS A 485 12.19 17.28 1.26
CA HIS A 485 12.27 16.75 -0.09
C HIS A 485 13.16 17.65 -0.92
N ILE A 486 14.18 17.09 -1.57
CA ILE A 486 15.14 17.86 -2.37
C ILE A 486 15.53 17.09 -3.62
N TYR A 487 15.17 17.63 -4.75
CA TYR A 487 15.54 17.10 -6.05
C TYR A 487 16.60 18.02 -6.71
N VAL A 488 17.68 17.50 -7.29
CA VAL A 488 18.08 16.09 -7.43
C VAL A 488 18.92 15.62 -6.24
N GLY A 489 19.81 16.45 -5.76
CA GLY A 489 20.78 16.11 -4.74
C GLY A 489 20.33 16.44 -3.31
N PRO A 490 20.98 15.86 -2.30
CA PRO A 490 20.58 16.00 -0.91
C PRO A 490 21.04 17.30 -0.22
N TYR A 491 21.53 18.28 -0.96
CA TYR A 491 21.99 19.55 -0.39
C TYR A 491 20.86 20.31 0.30
N GLY A 492 21.11 20.78 1.51
CA GLY A 492 20.12 21.49 2.31
C GLY A 492 19.16 20.56 3.05
N ALA A 493 19.46 19.25 3.11
CA ALA A 493 18.71 18.32 3.95
C ALA A 493 18.63 18.84 5.38
N SER A 494 17.49 18.63 6.03
CA SER A 494 17.23 19.03 7.40
C SER A 494 18.25 18.44 8.36
N VAL A 495 18.44 19.13 9.49
CA VAL A 495 19.20 18.63 10.63
C VAL A 495 18.24 18.30 11.77
N PRO A 496 18.60 17.35 12.66
CA PRO A 496 17.79 17.05 13.83
C PRO A 496 17.66 18.26 14.74
N ASP A 497 16.50 18.43 15.35
CA ASP A 497 16.29 19.42 16.39
C ASP A 497 16.47 18.81 17.80
N ASP A 498 15.99 19.47 18.84
CA ASP A 498 16.11 19.04 20.23
C ASP A 498 15.29 17.79 20.58
N ARG A 499 14.33 17.41 19.75
CA ARG A 499 13.41 16.28 19.96
C ARG A 499 13.27 15.34 18.78
N ARG A 500 13.42 15.83 17.54
CA ARG A 500 13.14 15.10 16.31
C ARG A 500 14.42 14.69 15.58
N ALA A 501 14.35 13.58 14.86
CA ALA A 501 15.40 13.11 13.96
C ALA A 501 15.30 13.80 12.60
N ALA A 502 16.42 13.92 11.88
CA ALA A 502 16.43 14.43 10.50
C ALA A 502 16.12 13.31 9.50
N SER A 503 15.28 13.61 8.52
CA SER A 503 14.99 12.78 7.37
C SER A 503 15.08 13.56 6.05
N LEU A 504 15.46 12.85 5.01
CA LEU A 504 15.37 13.24 3.61
C LEU A 504 14.32 12.29 3.00
N GLY A 505 13.05 12.71 3.11
CA GLY A 505 11.89 11.88 2.76
C GLY A 505 11.80 11.57 1.28
N GLU A 506 12.39 12.44 0.44
CA GLU A 506 12.57 12.21 -1.00
C GLU A 506 13.80 12.92 -1.52
N PHE A 507 14.55 12.24 -2.41
CA PHE A 507 15.66 12.83 -3.17
C PHE A 507 15.96 12.03 -4.43
N GLY A 508 16.80 12.55 -5.30
CA GLY A 508 17.23 11.90 -6.53
C GLY A 508 16.27 12.16 -7.68
N GLY A 509 15.48 11.18 -8.07
CA GLY A 509 14.50 11.35 -9.14
C GLY A 509 15.13 11.49 -10.53
N VAL A 510 16.33 10.90 -10.75
CA VAL A 510 17.04 10.98 -12.04
C VAL A 510 16.53 9.91 -12.99
N GLY A 511 16.10 10.33 -14.18
CA GLY A 511 15.51 9.50 -15.22
C GLY A 511 16.53 8.91 -16.18
N LEU A 512 16.14 7.78 -16.77
CA LEU A 512 16.81 7.16 -17.92
C LEU A 512 15.75 6.67 -18.91
N PHE A 513 15.79 7.17 -20.13
CA PHE A 513 14.92 6.69 -21.21
C PHE A 513 15.25 5.25 -21.58
N THR A 514 14.30 4.34 -21.43
CA THR A 514 14.48 2.90 -21.72
C THR A 514 13.50 2.48 -22.80
N ARG A 515 13.92 2.61 -24.08
CA ARG A 515 13.05 2.35 -25.24
C ARG A 515 12.41 0.96 -25.16
N GLY A 516 11.10 0.89 -25.42
CA GLY A 516 10.31 -0.35 -25.39
C GLY A 516 9.77 -0.73 -24.01
N HIS A 517 10.16 0.01 -22.94
CA HIS A 517 9.74 -0.24 -21.57
C HIS A 517 9.13 1.00 -20.89
N MET A 518 8.73 2.01 -21.68
CA MET A 518 8.13 3.25 -21.19
C MET A 518 6.65 3.29 -21.53
N TRP A 519 5.88 3.94 -20.68
CA TRP A 519 4.48 4.21 -20.94
C TRP A 519 4.33 5.19 -22.09
N PRO A 520 3.30 5.06 -22.98
CA PRO A 520 3.19 5.85 -24.22
C PRO A 520 2.61 7.25 -23.97
N VAL A 521 3.21 8.01 -23.08
CA VAL A 521 2.86 9.40 -22.76
C VAL A 521 4.11 10.28 -22.73
N ALA A 522 3.96 11.58 -22.55
CA ALA A 522 5.09 12.48 -22.34
C ALA A 522 5.78 12.13 -21.03
N ASN A 523 7.01 11.66 -21.12
CA ASN A 523 7.76 11.18 -19.95
C ASN A 523 8.51 12.33 -19.27
N ASN A 524 8.63 12.29 -17.95
CA ASN A 524 9.37 13.27 -17.15
C ASN A 524 10.23 12.61 -16.05
N ALA A 525 11.18 13.39 -15.56
CA ALA A 525 11.97 13.14 -14.36
C ALA A 525 12.58 14.48 -13.92
N TYR A 526 13.15 14.55 -12.72
CA TYR A 526 13.76 15.78 -12.21
C TYR A 526 15.09 16.15 -12.89
N ASP A 527 15.82 15.13 -13.39
CA ASP A 527 17.03 15.23 -14.21
C ASP A 527 17.20 13.94 -15.01
N TYR A 528 18.15 13.90 -15.95
CA TYR A 528 18.31 12.74 -16.85
C TYR A 528 19.76 12.36 -17.01
N GLU A 529 20.00 11.04 -17.11
CA GLU A 529 21.29 10.50 -17.52
C GLU A 529 21.17 9.70 -18.83
N PRO A 530 22.17 9.77 -19.71
CA PRO A 530 22.08 9.15 -21.04
C PRO A 530 22.28 7.64 -21.05
N THR A 531 22.88 7.07 -19.97
CA THR A 531 23.23 5.65 -19.92
C THR A 531 23.04 5.07 -18.52
N LYS A 532 22.90 3.75 -18.45
CA LYS A 532 22.88 2.99 -17.20
C LYS A 532 24.12 3.25 -16.33
N ALA A 533 25.30 3.35 -16.92
CA ALA A 533 26.54 3.62 -16.20
C ALA A 533 26.54 5.04 -15.60
N ALA A 534 26.18 6.06 -16.39
CA ALA A 534 26.09 7.45 -15.92
C ALA A 534 25.05 7.61 -14.80
N LEU A 535 23.88 6.98 -14.94
CA LEU A 535 22.87 6.97 -13.90
C LEU A 535 23.37 6.31 -12.61
N THR A 536 24.13 5.22 -12.74
CA THR A 536 24.76 4.55 -11.59
C THR A 536 25.81 5.44 -10.93
N ASP A 537 26.67 6.10 -11.71
CA ASP A 537 27.68 7.04 -11.21
C ASP A 537 27.01 8.20 -10.47
N ARG A 538 25.93 8.75 -11.03
CA ARG A 538 25.14 9.80 -10.39
C ARG A 538 24.57 9.35 -9.05
N TYR A 539 23.97 8.18 -8.99
CA TYR A 539 23.45 7.61 -7.74
C TYR A 539 24.55 7.45 -6.68
N VAL A 540 25.70 6.85 -7.04
CA VAL A 540 26.84 6.67 -6.12
C VAL A 540 27.32 8.02 -5.56
N PHE A 541 27.42 9.04 -6.41
CA PHE A 541 27.78 10.40 -5.98
C PHE A 541 26.76 10.99 -4.98
N LEU A 542 25.45 10.79 -5.20
CA LEU A 542 24.42 11.25 -4.27
C LEU A 542 24.50 10.49 -2.93
N LEU A 543 24.81 9.21 -2.94
CA LEU A 543 24.95 8.41 -1.72
C LEU A 543 26.20 8.77 -0.90
N ASP A 544 27.31 9.16 -1.55
CA ASP A 544 28.46 9.72 -0.83
C ASP A 544 28.06 10.97 -0.04
N GLN A 545 27.21 11.83 -0.62
CA GLN A 545 26.68 13.01 0.08
C GLN A 545 25.75 12.64 1.24
N VAL A 546 24.86 11.63 1.05
CA VAL A 546 24.00 11.09 2.11
C VAL A 546 24.85 10.59 3.27
N GLU A 547 25.95 9.89 3.01
CA GLU A 547 26.88 9.43 4.05
C GLU A 547 27.51 10.60 4.83
N GLN A 548 27.91 11.69 4.15
CA GLN A 548 28.42 12.88 4.81
C GLN A 548 27.35 13.56 5.69
N LEU A 549 26.12 13.68 5.18
CA LEU A 549 25.01 14.23 5.95
C LEU A 549 24.70 13.37 7.19
N MET A 550 24.72 12.06 7.05
CA MET A 550 24.57 11.13 8.18
C MET A 550 25.66 11.35 9.23
N LYS A 551 26.93 11.39 8.81
CA LYS A 551 28.08 11.53 9.73
C LYS A 551 28.13 12.88 10.43
N TYR A 552 27.93 13.97 9.69
CA TYR A 552 28.25 15.32 10.17
C TYR A 552 27.03 16.21 10.45
N LYS A 553 25.85 15.85 9.91
CA LYS A 553 24.62 16.63 10.06
C LYS A 553 23.50 15.89 10.78
N GLY A 554 23.70 14.62 11.14
CA GLY A 554 22.74 13.86 11.93
C GLY A 554 21.60 13.23 11.14
N LEU A 555 21.69 13.18 9.80
CA LEU A 555 20.67 12.52 8.96
C LEU A 555 20.48 11.06 9.38
N SER A 556 19.22 10.64 9.52
CA SER A 556 18.86 9.29 9.98
C SER A 556 18.10 8.48 8.94
N VAL A 557 17.51 9.15 7.96
CA VAL A 557 16.69 8.53 6.91
C VAL A 557 16.99 9.19 5.57
N ALA A 558 17.05 8.40 4.49
CA ALA A 558 17.10 8.89 3.12
C ALA A 558 16.31 7.96 2.19
N VAL A 559 15.36 8.52 1.44
CA VAL A 559 14.48 7.78 0.52
C VAL A 559 14.70 8.30 -0.89
N TYR A 560 15.23 7.44 -1.77
CA TYR A 560 15.45 7.78 -3.17
C TYR A 560 14.19 7.56 -4.01
N THR A 561 13.86 8.48 -4.89
CA THR A 561 12.74 8.42 -5.82
C THR A 561 13.20 7.85 -7.17
N GLN A 562 12.84 6.60 -7.60
CA GLN A 562 11.92 5.68 -6.92
C GLN A 562 12.22 4.20 -7.29
N THR A 563 11.40 3.25 -6.80
CA THR A 563 11.59 1.81 -7.06
C THR A 563 11.42 1.46 -8.54
N THR A 564 10.32 1.87 -9.13
CA THR A 564 10.00 1.61 -10.55
C THR A 564 9.60 2.90 -11.24
N ASP A 565 9.78 2.98 -12.55
CA ASP A 565 9.02 3.95 -13.34
C ASP A 565 7.53 3.75 -13.08
N VAL A 566 6.75 4.83 -13.16
CA VAL A 566 5.29 4.79 -13.12
C VAL A 566 4.75 5.70 -14.18
N GLU A 567 4.09 5.14 -15.17
CA GLU A 567 3.51 5.87 -16.31
C GLU A 567 4.48 6.92 -16.91
N HIS A 568 4.22 8.21 -16.71
CA HIS A 568 5.05 9.29 -17.24
C HIS A 568 6.34 9.53 -16.43
N GLU A 569 6.42 9.11 -15.18
CA GLU A 569 7.63 9.26 -14.35
C GLU A 569 8.64 8.16 -14.67
N ILE A 570 9.78 8.54 -15.28
CA ILE A 570 10.83 7.60 -15.69
C ILE A 570 12.11 7.68 -14.84
N ASN A 571 11.95 7.82 -13.54
CA ASN A 571 13.02 7.98 -12.54
C ASN A 571 13.19 6.75 -11.63
N GLY A 572 12.60 5.60 -12.00
CA GLY A 572 12.72 4.35 -11.25
C GLY A 572 14.08 3.67 -11.39
N PHE A 573 14.42 2.82 -10.42
CA PHE A 573 15.50 1.83 -10.52
C PHE A 573 15.16 0.74 -11.55
N LEU A 574 13.88 0.45 -11.68
CA LEU A 574 13.32 -0.49 -12.65
C LEU A 574 12.43 0.26 -13.65
N THR A 575 12.30 -0.29 -14.84
CA THR A 575 11.23 0.09 -15.76
C THR A 575 9.84 -0.25 -15.19
N TYR A 576 8.79 0.38 -15.68
CA TYR A 576 7.42 0.20 -15.18
C TYR A 576 6.94 -1.26 -15.22
N ASP A 577 7.36 -2.01 -16.24
CA ASP A 577 7.11 -3.46 -16.37
C ASP A 577 8.05 -4.36 -15.56
N ARG A 578 8.96 -3.79 -14.77
CA ARG A 578 9.99 -4.49 -13.98
C ARG A 578 10.91 -5.39 -14.84
N ALA A 579 11.01 -5.14 -16.13
CA ALA A 579 11.81 -5.96 -17.04
C ALA A 579 13.29 -5.55 -17.05
N VAL A 580 13.60 -4.27 -16.86
CA VAL A 580 14.96 -3.73 -16.98
C VAL A 580 15.39 -3.05 -15.69
N GLU A 581 16.55 -3.47 -15.17
CA GLU A 581 17.29 -2.77 -14.13
C GLU A 581 18.05 -1.59 -14.76
N LYS A 582 17.68 -0.35 -14.41
CA LYS A 582 18.21 0.88 -15.01
C LYS A 582 19.57 1.30 -14.45
N MET A 583 20.00 0.69 -13.33
CA MET A 583 21.30 0.91 -12.69
C MET A 583 22.05 -0.40 -12.50
N GLU A 584 23.35 -0.32 -12.27
CA GLU A 584 24.25 -1.47 -12.01
C GLU A 584 24.10 -1.93 -10.55
N LEU A 585 23.20 -2.89 -10.30
CA LEU A 585 22.83 -3.31 -8.94
C LEU A 585 23.99 -3.71 -8.06
N SER A 586 25.04 -4.29 -8.61
CA SER A 586 26.24 -4.68 -7.84
C SER A 586 26.94 -3.47 -7.22
N ARG A 587 27.04 -2.36 -7.95
CA ARG A 587 27.62 -1.10 -7.46
C ARG A 587 26.70 -0.41 -6.48
N ILE A 588 25.39 -0.41 -6.78
CA ILE A 588 24.36 0.13 -5.89
C ILE A 588 24.42 -0.57 -4.53
N LYS A 589 24.41 -1.90 -4.53
CA LYS A 589 24.46 -2.67 -3.29
C LYS A 589 25.71 -2.36 -2.46
N VAL A 590 26.87 -2.23 -3.10
CA VAL A 590 28.14 -1.94 -2.41
C VAL A 590 28.06 -0.60 -1.67
N ILE A 591 27.57 0.46 -2.30
CA ILE A 591 27.47 1.77 -1.66
C ILE A 591 26.37 1.81 -0.58
N ASN A 592 25.21 1.18 -0.82
CA ASN A 592 24.14 1.11 0.16
C ASN A 592 24.55 0.35 1.43
N ASP A 593 25.16 -0.82 1.26
CA ASP A 593 25.70 -1.60 2.38
C ASP A 593 26.78 -0.80 3.16
N ALA A 594 27.62 -0.02 2.45
CA ALA A 594 28.65 0.80 3.08
C ALA A 594 28.04 1.92 3.94
N VAL A 595 27.02 2.63 3.43
CA VAL A 595 26.32 3.71 4.16
C VAL A 595 25.61 3.14 5.40
N ILE A 596 24.85 2.04 5.25
CA ILE A 596 24.17 1.39 6.38
C ILE A 596 25.21 0.90 7.41
N LYS A 597 26.27 0.26 6.98
CA LYS A 597 27.34 -0.22 7.87
C LYS A 597 28.07 0.93 8.58
N ALA A 598 28.25 2.08 7.92
CA ALA A 598 28.84 3.25 8.54
C ALA A 598 27.98 3.77 9.70
N SER A 599 26.65 3.66 9.62
CA SER A 599 25.74 4.06 10.70
C SER A 599 25.97 3.25 11.99
N HIS A 600 26.26 1.96 11.88
CA HIS A 600 26.53 1.10 13.05
C HIS A 600 27.79 1.53 13.81
N LYS A 601 28.80 2.11 13.12
CA LYS A 601 30.00 2.61 13.75
C LYS A 601 29.74 3.87 14.61
N ILE A 602 28.71 4.63 14.27
CA ILE A 602 28.31 5.83 15.05
C ILE A 602 27.86 5.45 16.46
N ASN A 603 27.27 4.26 16.63
CA ASN A 603 26.84 3.76 17.96
C ASN A 603 28.01 3.48 18.90
N THR A 604 29.21 3.23 18.38
CA THR A 604 30.39 2.79 19.15
C THR A 604 31.44 3.90 19.37
N GLN A 605 31.27 5.06 18.75
CA GLN A 605 32.13 6.22 18.96
C GLN A 605 31.66 6.93 20.23
N GLN A 606 32.30 6.62 21.38
CA GLN A 606 32.16 7.37 22.65
C GLN A 606 33.24 8.43 22.76
#